data_6fcb126a91f7ee2ad9a4024d1ab23919
#
_entry.id   6fcb126a91f7ee2ad9a4024d1ab23919
#
_cell.length_a   1.000
_cell.length_b   1.000
_cell.length_c   1.000
_cell.angle_alpha   90.00
_cell.angle_beta   90.00
_cell.angle_gamma   90.00
#
_symmetry.space_group_name_H-M   'P 1'
#
loop_
_entity.id
_entity.type
_entity.pdbx_description
1 polymer ?
#
loop_
_entity_poly.entity_id
_entity_poly.type
_entity_poly.pdbx_seq_one_letter_code
_entity_poly.pdbx_strand_id
1 'polypeptide(L)'
;MENRKHTSLKDLAQALGVSIPTVSRALKDSPEISRELCAKAKALAKEMNYRPNPFAMSLRKNAPRIIGVIVPDIVTHFFASILNGIENMAIANGYFVIITTSHESYEHEKRNIENLVNMRVEGIIACLSQETTDFSHISALKDINMPLILFDRVCLTDQFSSVIADGAQSAQMATQHLLDNGSERVAFIGGANHLDIVKRRKHGYLEALRENRIPIEKELVVCRKIDYEEGKIATETLLSLPQPPDAILAMNDTLAFAAMEAVSYTHLRAHETRR
;
A
#
# COMPACT_ATOMS: atom_id res chain seq x y z
N MET A 1 28.69 -21.87 9.10
CA MET A 1 27.84 -20.82 9.70
C MET A 1 27.54 -21.23 11.12
N GLU A 2 28.17 -20.59 12.09
CA GLU A 2 27.92 -20.84 13.52
C GLU A 2 26.50 -20.44 13.86
N ASN A 3 25.76 -21.41 14.38
CA ASN A 3 24.38 -21.20 14.84
C ASN A 3 24.41 -20.27 16.08
N ARG A 4 24.27 -18.97 15.91
CA ARG A 4 24.18 -17.99 17.01
C ARG A 4 22.94 -18.30 17.83
N LYS A 5 23.13 -19.12 18.86
CA LYS A 5 22.09 -19.47 19.84
C LYS A 5 21.74 -18.20 20.61
N HIS A 6 20.60 -17.59 20.28
CA HIS A 6 20.10 -16.47 21.07
C HIS A 6 19.79 -16.94 22.49
N THR A 7 20.34 -16.23 23.49
CA THR A 7 20.02 -16.50 24.90
C THR A 7 18.51 -16.39 25.13
N SER A 8 17.93 -17.42 25.70
CA SER A 8 16.49 -17.50 25.99
C SER A 8 16.20 -17.21 27.48
N LEU A 9 14.92 -16.94 27.80
CA LEU A 9 14.46 -16.85 29.19
C LEU A 9 14.72 -18.14 29.97
N LYS A 10 14.75 -19.30 29.29
CA LYS A 10 15.05 -20.60 29.87
C LYS A 10 16.53 -20.67 30.32
N ASP A 11 17.44 -20.15 29.53
CA ASP A 11 18.87 -20.13 29.85
C ASP A 11 19.14 -19.24 31.07
N LEU A 12 18.49 -18.08 31.18
CA LEU A 12 18.55 -17.21 32.35
C LEU A 12 17.96 -17.90 33.60
N ALA A 13 16.85 -18.60 33.45
CA ALA A 13 16.20 -19.32 34.54
C ALA A 13 17.09 -20.43 35.09
N GLN A 14 17.75 -21.16 34.19
CA GLN A 14 18.69 -22.23 34.53
C GLN A 14 19.94 -21.66 35.25
N ALA A 15 20.50 -20.55 34.75
CA ALA A 15 21.67 -19.90 35.36
C ALA A 15 21.38 -19.31 36.74
N LEU A 16 20.15 -18.83 36.98
CA LEU A 16 19.72 -18.26 38.27
C LEU A 16 19.15 -19.32 39.24
N GLY A 17 18.96 -20.54 38.81
CA GLY A 17 18.38 -21.62 39.61
C GLY A 17 16.92 -21.37 40.02
N VAL A 18 16.15 -20.63 39.17
CA VAL A 18 14.76 -20.27 39.44
C VAL A 18 13.86 -20.62 38.23
N SER A 19 12.54 -20.57 38.45
CA SER A 19 11.60 -20.84 37.36
C SER A 19 11.57 -19.72 36.29
N ILE A 20 11.20 -20.08 35.03
CA ILE A 20 11.04 -19.12 33.93
C ILE A 20 10.06 -17.98 34.29
N PRO A 21 8.88 -18.26 34.92
CA PRO A 21 8.01 -17.20 35.41
C PRO A 21 8.65 -16.24 36.41
N THR A 22 9.48 -16.78 37.33
CA THR A 22 10.21 -15.98 38.34
C THR A 22 11.19 -15.01 37.68
N VAL A 23 12.01 -15.47 36.71
CA VAL A 23 12.93 -14.59 35.96
C VAL A 23 12.14 -13.54 35.17
N SER A 24 11.04 -13.94 34.52
CA SER A 24 10.21 -13.00 33.75
C SER A 24 9.61 -11.89 34.62
N ARG A 25 9.25 -12.19 35.89
CA ARG A 25 8.77 -11.20 36.87
C ARG A 25 9.92 -10.36 37.40
N ALA A 26 11.06 -10.96 37.68
CA ALA A 26 12.25 -10.27 38.16
C ALA A 26 12.74 -9.22 37.15
N LEU A 27 12.79 -9.53 35.87
CA LEU A 27 13.19 -8.59 34.83
C LEU A 27 12.21 -7.39 34.67
N LYS A 28 10.98 -7.50 35.19
CA LYS A 28 9.93 -6.47 35.15
C LYS A 28 9.77 -5.72 36.51
N ASP A 29 10.67 -5.94 37.47
CA ASP A 29 10.57 -5.36 38.81
C ASP A 29 9.25 -5.67 39.50
N SER A 30 8.72 -6.88 39.34
CA SER A 30 7.48 -7.25 40.00
C SER A 30 7.63 -7.21 41.53
N PRO A 31 6.68 -6.58 42.26
CA PRO A 31 6.73 -6.47 43.72
C PRO A 31 6.72 -7.85 44.43
N GLU A 32 6.33 -8.92 43.73
CA GLU A 32 6.35 -10.28 44.26
C GLU A 32 7.77 -10.89 44.32
N ILE A 33 8.77 -10.22 43.71
CA ILE A 33 10.16 -10.72 43.64
C ILE A 33 11.08 -9.81 44.45
N SER A 34 12.00 -10.42 45.17
CA SER A 34 12.96 -9.63 45.99
C SER A 34 13.81 -8.72 45.10
N ARG A 35 14.13 -7.52 45.63
CA ARG A 35 14.98 -6.54 44.93
C ARG A 35 16.34 -7.11 44.54
N GLU A 36 16.89 -7.99 45.40
CA GLU A 36 18.17 -8.67 45.14
C GLU A 36 18.08 -9.57 43.91
N LEU A 37 17.02 -10.40 43.80
CA LEU A 37 16.83 -11.28 42.65
C LEU A 37 16.55 -10.48 41.37
N CYS A 38 15.81 -9.36 41.46
CA CYS A 38 15.61 -8.48 40.32
C CYS A 38 16.95 -7.91 39.81
N ALA A 39 17.82 -7.45 40.69
CA ALA A 39 19.15 -6.94 40.34
C ALA A 39 20.02 -8.02 39.69
N LYS A 40 20.07 -9.22 40.29
CA LYS A 40 20.81 -10.37 39.74
C LYS A 40 20.30 -10.77 38.34
N ALA A 41 18.99 -10.84 38.16
CA ALA A 41 18.40 -11.20 36.87
C ALA A 41 18.73 -10.18 35.78
N LYS A 42 18.70 -8.89 36.08
CA LYS A 42 19.05 -7.81 35.14
C LYS A 42 20.55 -7.83 34.78
N ALA A 43 21.42 -8.04 35.77
CA ALA A 43 22.87 -8.14 35.57
C ALA A 43 23.19 -9.31 34.63
N LEU A 44 22.65 -10.49 34.95
CA LEU A 44 22.86 -11.70 34.15
C LEU A 44 22.26 -11.57 32.73
N ALA A 45 21.09 -10.95 32.57
CA ALA A 45 20.50 -10.68 31.27
C ALA A 45 21.41 -9.79 30.40
N LYS A 46 22.06 -8.78 31.01
CA LYS A 46 23.02 -7.92 30.31
C LYS A 46 24.29 -8.71 29.93
N GLU A 47 24.85 -9.49 30.85
CA GLU A 47 26.04 -10.32 30.64
C GLU A 47 25.83 -11.34 29.50
N MET A 48 24.68 -12.03 29.50
CA MET A 48 24.32 -13.03 28.50
C MET A 48 23.74 -12.44 27.22
N ASN A 49 23.73 -11.10 27.06
CA ASN A 49 23.10 -10.39 25.92
C ASN A 49 21.65 -10.84 25.66
N TYR A 50 20.91 -11.17 26.72
CA TYR A 50 19.51 -11.52 26.59
C TYR A 50 18.71 -10.30 26.16
N ARG A 51 17.98 -10.44 25.07
CA ARG A 51 16.98 -9.46 24.62
C ARG A 51 15.60 -10.11 24.70
N PRO A 52 14.66 -9.49 25.43
CA PRO A 52 13.27 -9.95 25.38
C PRO A 52 12.82 -10.05 23.92
N ASN A 53 12.31 -11.19 23.52
CA ASN A 53 11.71 -11.32 22.20
C ASN A 53 10.31 -10.61 22.25
N PRO A 54 10.10 -9.51 21.51
CA PRO A 54 8.82 -8.81 21.47
C PRO A 54 7.68 -9.72 21.05
N PHE A 55 7.91 -10.62 20.11
CA PHE A 55 6.93 -11.61 19.66
C PHE A 55 6.56 -12.63 20.75
N ALA A 56 7.55 -13.12 21.54
CA ALA A 56 7.27 -14.01 22.65
C ALA A 56 6.59 -13.29 23.84
N MET A 57 6.82 -11.98 24.00
CA MET A 57 6.14 -11.17 25.02
C MET A 57 4.70 -10.86 24.62
N SER A 58 4.41 -10.64 23.37
CA SER A 58 3.06 -10.39 22.84
C SER A 58 2.17 -11.63 22.93
N LEU A 59 2.72 -12.82 22.68
CA LEU A 59 2.01 -14.11 22.89
C LEU A 59 1.53 -14.30 24.33
N ARG A 60 2.22 -13.71 25.33
CA ARG A 60 1.79 -13.77 26.75
C ARG A 60 0.73 -12.74 27.12
N LYS A 61 0.56 -11.66 26.35
CA LYS A 61 -0.43 -10.59 26.59
C LYS A 61 -1.67 -10.69 25.68
N ASN A 62 -1.83 -11.75 24.94
CA ASN A 62 -2.91 -12.00 23.97
C ASN A 62 -3.02 -11.00 22.80
N ALA A 63 -2.03 -10.12 22.57
CA ALA A 63 -2.06 -9.25 21.40
C ALA A 63 -0.65 -8.81 21.00
N PRO A 64 -0.17 -9.13 19.80
CA PRO A 64 1.19 -8.83 19.35
C PRO A 64 1.45 -7.34 19.06
N ARG A 65 0.44 -6.46 19.12
CA ARG A 65 0.52 -5.04 18.74
C ARG A 65 1.32 -4.83 17.44
N ILE A 66 0.99 -5.62 16.45
CA ILE A 66 1.60 -5.58 15.12
C ILE A 66 0.50 -5.37 14.10
N ILE A 67 0.71 -4.42 13.20
CA ILE A 67 -0.15 -4.16 12.04
C ILE A 67 0.61 -4.57 10.79
N GLY A 68 -0.02 -5.36 9.93
CA GLY A 68 0.48 -5.65 8.59
C GLY A 68 0.06 -4.57 7.61
N VAL A 69 0.98 -4.13 6.75
CA VAL A 69 0.65 -3.21 5.65
C VAL A 69 1.08 -3.82 4.33
N ILE A 70 0.18 -3.85 3.37
CA ILE A 70 0.44 -4.36 2.01
C ILE A 70 0.24 -3.20 1.04
N VAL A 71 1.29 -2.92 0.25
CA VAL A 71 1.27 -1.91 -0.82
C VAL A 71 1.76 -2.52 -2.13
N PRO A 72 1.33 -2.02 -3.28
CA PRO A 72 1.85 -2.47 -4.56
C PRO A 72 3.36 -2.23 -4.72
N ASP A 73 3.83 -1.07 -4.31
CA ASP A 73 5.25 -0.68 -4.32
C ASP A 73 5.57 0.33 -3.21
N ILE A 74 6.87 0.59 -3.00
CA ILE A 74 7.36 1.58 -2.03
C ILE A 74 8.16 2.72 -2.70
N VAL A 75 8.24 2.72 -4.03
CA VAL A 75 9.08 3.64 -4.79
C VAL A 75 8.34 4.95 -5.06
N THR A 76 7.01 4.87 -5.26
CA THR A 76 6.21 6.06 -5.54
C THR A 76 6.06 6.92 -4.29
N HIS A 77 6.15 8.25 -4.47
CA HIS A 77 5.96 9.22 -3.39
C HIS A 77 4.60 9.07 -2.70
N PHE A 78 3.57 8.66 -3.45
CA PHE A 78 2.23 8.43 -2.94
C PHE A 78 2.23 7.35 -1.85
N PHE A 79 2.71 6.14 -2.13
CA PHE A 79 2.75 5.07 -1.14
C PHE A 79 3.75 5.36 -0.01
N ALA A 80 4.90 5.97 -0.31
CA ALA A 80 5.85 6.37 0.72
C ALA A 80 5.24 7.34 1.75
N SER A 81 4.44 8.31 1.29
CA SER A 81 3.76 9.27 2.16
C SER A 81 2.69 8.61 3.04
N ILE A 82 1.91 7.68 2.47
CA ILE A 82 0.90 6.91 3.22
C ILE A 82 1.57 6.03 4.28
N LEU A 83 2.63 5.30 3.90
CA LEU A 83 3.38 4.45 4.82
C LEU A 83 3.94 5.24 6.00
N ASN A 84 4.51 6.43 5.75
CA ASN A 84 4.98 7.33 6.81
C ASN A 84 3.84 7.75 7.75
N GLY A 85 2.66 8.06 7.22
CA GLY A 85 1.47 8.37 8.03
C GLY A 85 1.03 7.19 8.90
N ILE A 86 0.96 5.99 8.33
CA ILE A 86 0.60 4.75 9.05
C ILE A 86 1.62 4.46 10.15
N GLU A 87 2.93 4.52 9.84
CA GLU A 87 3.99 4.25 10.80
C GLU A 87 3.96 5.22 11.99
N ASN A 88 3.82 6.53 11.73
CA ASN A 88 3.74 7.53 12.79
C ASN A 88 2.56 7.28 13.74
N MET A 89 1.38 6.96 13.21
CA MET A 89 0.20 6.64 14.00
C MET A 89 0.36 5.33 14.77
N ALA A 90 0.95 4.32 14.16
CA ALA A 90 1.21 3.04 14.81
C ALA A 90 2.17 3.20 15.99
N ILE A 91 3.30 3.89 15.79
CA ILE A 91 4.29 4.16 16.86
C ILE A 91 3.65 4.94 18.01
N ALA A 92 2.89 6.00 17.73
CA ALA A 92 2.20 6.80 18.74
C ALA A 92 1.25 5.96 19.62
N ASN A 93 0.70 4.87 19.07
CA ASN A 93 -0.20 3.95 19.76
C ASN A 93 0.50 2.67 20.26
N GLY A 94 1.82 2.58 20.17
CA GLY A 94 2.61 1.45 20.67
C GLY A 94 2.51 0.19 19.80
N TYR A 95 2.23 0.35 18.49
CA TYR A 95 2.22 -0.71 17.49
C TYR A 95 3.51 -0.76 16.68
N PHE A 96 3.89 -1.94 16.26
CA PHE A 96 4.88 -2.16 15.22
C PHE A 96 4.19 -2.35 13.86
N VAL A 97 4.85 -1.93 12.79
CA VAL A 97 4.35 -2.08 11.42
C VAL A 97 5.24 -3.06 10.66
N ILE A 98 4.62 -4.03 10.00
CA ILE A 98 5.28 -4.90 9.02
C ILE A 98 4.78 -4.49 7.65
N ILE A 99 5.69 -3.98 6.82
CA ILE A 99 5.38 -3.57 5.44
C ILE A 99 5.79 -4.70 4.49
N THR A 100 4.88 -5.05 3.58
CA THR A 100 5.11 -6.00 2.49
C THR A 100 4.66 -5.39 1.17
N THR A 101 5.31 -5.81 0.08
CA THR A 101 4.97 -5.35 -1.27
C THR A 101 4.39 -6.48 -2.11
N SER A 102 3.31 -6.19 -2.83
CA SER A 102 2.71 -7.16 -3.76
C SER A 102 3.36 -7.11 -5.15
N HIS A 103 4.11 -6.06 -5.47
CA HIS A 103 4.68 -5.83 -6.81
C HIS A 103 3.63 -5.94 -7.93
N GLU A 104 2.42 -5.42 -7.66
CA GLU A 104 1.27 -5.47 -8.56
C GLU A 104 0.80 -6.90 -8.93
N SER A 105 1.26 -7.93 -8.18
CA SER A 105 0.95 -9.34 -8.42
C SER A 105 -0.10 -9.87 -7.44
N TYR A 106 -1.14 -10.48 -7.99
CA TYR A 106 -2.18 -11.17 -7.22
C TYR A 106 -1.62 -12.28 -6.31
N GLU A 107 -0.71 -13.08 -6.83
CA GLU A 107 -0.12 -14.19 -6.08
C GLU A 107 0.77 -13.70 -4.92
N HIS A 108 1.50 -12.59 -5.12
CA HIS A 108 2.26 -11.98 -4.03
C HIS A 108 1.36 -11.35 -2.97
N GLU A 109 0.29 -10.68 -3.39
CA GLU A 109 -0.70 -10.11 -2.48
C GLU A 109 -1.32 -11.19 -1.58
N LYS A 110 -1.82 -12.27 -2.18
CA LYS A 110 -2.39 -13.42 -1.49
C LYS A 110 -1.40 -14.03 -0.48
N ARG A 111 -0.17 -14.31 -0.92
CA ARG A 111 0.86 -14.87 -0.04
C ARG A 111 1.23 -13.92 1.11
N ASN A 112 1.28 -12.61 0.86
CA ASN A 112 1.54 -11.62 1.89
C ASN A 112 0.45 -11.61 2.96
N ILE A 113 -0.82 -11.71 2.56
CA ILE A 113 -1.95 -11.84 3.49
C ILE A 113 -1.80 -13.11 4.34
N GLU A 114 -1.56 -14.26 3.72
CA GLU A 114 -1.36 -15.53 4.42
C GLU A 114 -0.21 -15.45 5.44
N ASN A 115 0.91 -14.84 5.05
CA ASN A 115 2.06 -14.65 5.93
C ASN A 115 1.73 -13.75 7.13
N LEU A 116 1.04 -12.62 6.92
CA LEU A 116 0.64 -11.71 7.99
C LEU A 116 -0.34 -12.37 8.96
N VAL A 117 -1.31 -13.13 8.45
CA VAL A 117 -2.23 -13.95 9.28
C VAL A 117 -1.46 -14.98 10.10
N ASN A 118 -0.51 -15.69 9.50
CA ASN A 118 0.33 -16.66 10.19
C ASN A 118 1.23 -16.02 11.27
N MET A 119 1.67 -14.78 11.04
CA MET A 119 2.39 -13.96 12.03
C MET A 119 1.49 -13.43 13.13
N ARG A 120 0.16 -13.64 13.04
CA ARG A 120 -0.84 -13.19 14.02
C ARG A 120 -0.82 -11.68 14.23
N VAL A 121 -0.74 -10.90 13.15
CA VAL A 121 -0.93 -9.44 13.23
C VAL A 121 -2.33 -9.12 13.77
N GLU A 122 -2.49 -7.97 14.44
CA GLU A 122 -3.78 -7.54 15.00
C GLU A 122 -4.75 -7.00 13.94
N GLY A 123 -4.20 -6.58 12.78
CA GLY A 123 -4.98 -6.10 11.65
C GLY A 123 -4.11 -5.88 10.44
N ILE A 124 -4.75 -5.74 9.29
CA ILE A 124 -4.10 -5.52 8.00
C ILE A 124 -4.63 -4.23 7.39
N ILE A 125 -3.74 -3.42 6.83
CA ILE A 125 -4.05 -2.28 5.99
C ILE A 125 -3.52 -2.61 4.60
N ALA A 126 -4.35 -2.60 3.57
CA ALA A 126 -3.93 -3.05 2.23
C ALA A 126 -4.42 -2.13 1.10
N CYS A 127 -3.55 -1.93 0.13
CA CYS A 127 -3.90 -1.46 -1.21
C CYS A 127 -3.79 -2.65 -2.16
N LEU A 128 -4.85 -2.92 -2.92
CA LEU A 128 -4.91 -4.07 -3.82
C LEU A 128 -3.98 -3.91 -5.01
N SER A 129 -3.44 -5.02 -5.46
CA SER A 129 -2.67 -5.12 -6.70
C SER A 129 -3.59 -4.86 -7.91
N GLN A 130 -3.02 -4.32 -8.98
CA GLN A 130 -3.81 -4.10 -10.21
C GLN A 130 -4.19 -5.40 -10.92
N GLU A 131 -3.54 -6.52 -10.62
CA GLU A 131 -3.90 -7.83 -11.18
C GLU A 131 -5.08 -8.47 -10.44
N THR A 132 -5.43 -7.98 -9.24
CA THR A 132 -6.44 -8.61 -8.39
C THR A 132 -7.83 -8.44 -8.97
N THR A 133 -8.40 -9.55 -9.43
CA THR A 133 -9.79 -9.67 -9.92
C THR A 133 -10.61 -10.67 -9.11
N ASP A 134 -9.97 -11.61 -8.42
CA ASP A 134 -10.58 -12.51 -7.46
C ASP A 134 -10.30 -12.00 -6.03
N PHE A 135 -11.36 -11.81 -5.26
CA PHE A 135 -11.31 -11.29 -3.89
C PHE A 135 -11.52 -12.37 -2.82
N SER A 136 -11.42 -13.64 -3.17
CA SER A 136 -11.64 -14.76 -2.25
C SER A 136 -10.70 -14.73 -1.05
N HIS A 137 -9.41 -14.40 -1.26
CA HIS A 137 -8.40 -14.26 -0.21
C HIS A 137 -8.67 -13.07 0.74
N ILE A 138 -9.33 -12.02 0.24
CA ILE A 138 -9.81 -10.89 1.04
C ILE A 138 -11.04 -11.30 1.86
N SER A 139 -12.03 -11.93 1.20
CA SER A 139 -13.26 -12.40 1.88
C SER A 139 -12.97 -13.35 3.03
N ALA A 140 -12.00 -14.26 2.86
CA ALA A 140 -11.60 -15.23 3.87
C ALA A 140 -11.11 -14.59 5.18
N LEU A 141 -10.65 -13.35 5.16
CA LEU A 141 -10.25 -12.62 6.37
C LEU A 141 -11.44 -12.37 7.32
N LYS A 142 -12.65 -12.25 6.78
CA LYS A 142 -13.86 -12.10 7.58
C LYS A 142 -14.18 -13.36 8.38
N ASP A 143 -13.96 -14.53 7.80
CA ASP A 143 -14.26 -15.82 8.44
C ASP A 143 -13.39 -16.06 9.68
N ILE A 144 -12.19 -15.48 9.69
CA ILE A 144 -11.25 -15.56 10.83
C ILE A 144 -11.27 -14.29 11.70
N ASN A 145 -12.22 -13.37 11.47
CA ASN A 145 -12.34 -12.10 12.18
C ASN A 145 -11.05 -11.26 12.15
N MET A 146 -10.28 -11.29 11.06
CA MET A 146 -9.09 -10.46 10.88
C MET A 146 -9.52 -9.04 10.50
N PRO A 147 -9.21 -8.01 11.30
CA PRO A 147 -9.49 -6.62 10.93
C PRO A 147 -8.74 -6.24 9.66
N LEU A 148 -9.46 -5.72 8.67
CA LEU A 148 -8.90 -5.23 7.41
C LEU A 148 -9.40 -3.83 7.12
N ILE A 149 -8.49 -2.94 6.72
CA ILE A 149 -8.79 -1.65 6.13
C ILE A 149 -8.16 -1.62 4.73
N LEU A 150 -8.99 -1.38 3.73
CA LEU A 150 -8.52 -1.16 2.37
C LEU A 150 -8.30 0.33 2.11
N PHE A 151 -7.34 0.69 1.26
CA PHE A 151 -7.16 2.05 0.84
C PHE A 151 -6.82 2.16 -0.65
N ASP A 152 -7.13 3.33 -1.24
CA ASP A 152 -6.89 3.65 -2.65
C ASP A 152 -7.60 2.68 -3.62
N ARG A 153 -7.11 1.45 -3.77
CA ARG A 153 -7.74 0.39 -4.55
C ARG A 153 -8.49 -0.53 -3.61
N VAL A 154 -9.79 -0.50 -3.70
CA VAL A 154 -10.69 -1.16 -2.74
C VAL A 154 -11.63 -2.15 -3.41
N CYS A 155 -12.09 -3.10 -2.63
CA CYS A 155 -13.13 -4.06 -3.01
C CYS A 155 -14.05 -4.34 -1.81
N LEU A 156 -15.16 -5.03 -2.02
CA LEU A 156 -16.05 -5.51 -0.95
C LEU A 156 -16.32 -4.44 0.12
N THR A 157 -16.63 -3.21 -0.31
CA THR A 157 -16.79 -2.04 0.56
C THR A 157 -18.00 -2.11 1.49
N ASP A 158 -18.89 -3.05 1.26
CA ASP A 158 -19.99 -3.44 2.14
C ASP A 158 -19.54 -4.35 3.30
N GLN A 159 -18.34 -4.95 3.21
CA GLN A 159 -17.82 -5.91 4.18
C GLN A 159 -16.63 -5.38 4.97
N PHE A 160 -15.80 -4.52 4.36
CA PHE A 160 -14.59 -3.99 4.96
C PHE A 160 -14.55 -2.47 4.93
N SER A 161 -13.96 -1.89 5.97
CA SER A 161 -13.69 -0.45 6.02
C SER A 161 -12.70 -0.04 4.94
N SER A 162 -12.91 1.15 4.37
CA SER A 162 -12.01 1.66 3.33
C SER A 162 -11.73 3.16 3.50
N VAL A 163 -10.54 3.57 3.04
CA VAL A 163 -10.10 4.97 2.97
C VAL A 163 -9.77 5.29 1.52
N ILE A 164 -10.54 6.18 0.92
CA ILE A 164 -10.40 6.56 -0.49
C ILE A 164 -10.49 8.07 -0.64
N ALA A 165 -9.83 8.60 -1.67
CA ALA A 165 -10.10 9.95 -2.16
C ALA A 165 -11.32 9.92 -3.10
N ASP A 166 -12.03 11.05 -3.21
CA ASP A 166 -13.09 11.19 -4.21
C ASP A 166 -12.48 11.34 -5.61
N GLY A 167 -12.20 10.19 -6.23
CA GLY A 167 -11.62 10.15 -7.56
C GLY A 167 -12.54 10.64 -8.67
N ALA A 168 -13.86 10.56 -8.47
CA ALA A 168 -14.82 11.06 -9.46
C ALA A 168 -14.83 12.59 -9.46
N GLN A 169 -14.98 13.20 -8.30
CA GLN A 169 -14.95 14.66 -8.17
C GLN A 169 -13.60 15.23 -8.62
N SER A 170 -12.50 14.62 -8.21
CA SER A 170 -11.15 15.08 -8.60
C SER A 170 -10.94 15.03 -10.11
N ALA A 171 -11.35 13.97 -10.78
CA ALA A 171 -11.22 13.85 -12.23
C ALA A 171 -12.17 14.81 -12.98
N GLN A 172 -13.39 15.02 -12.47
CA GLN A 172 -14.32 15.99 -13.01
C GLN A 172 -13.74 17.41 -12.95
N MET A 173 -13.21 17.81 -11.79
CA MET A 173 -12.58 19.13 -11.61
C MET A 173 -11.35 19.30 -12.51
N ALA A 174 -10.50 18.28 -12.62
CA ALA A 174 -9.32 18.34 -13.47
C ALA A 174 -9.68 18.43 -14.97
N THR A 175 -10.71 17.68 -15.41
CA THR A 175 -11.22 17.78 -16.78
C THR A 175 -11.82 19.16 -17.03
N GLN A 176 -12.64 19.67 -16.11
CA GLN A 176 -13.22 21.00 -16.23
C GLN A 176 -12.14 22.08 -16.34
N HIS A 177 -11.07 21.95 -15.53
CA HIS A 177 -9.93 22.87 -15.62
C HIS A 177 -9.28 22.88 -17.00
N LEU A 178 -9.11 21.74 -17.66
CA LEU A 178 -8.60 21.68 -19.03
C LEU A 178 -9.54 22.40 -20.01
N LEU A 179 -10.84 22.15 -19.90
CA LEU A 179 -11.86 22.79 -20.76
C LEU A 179 -11.90 24.31 -20.54
N ASP A 180 -11.88 24.77 -19.29
CA ASP A 180 -11.87 26.20 -18.95
C ASP A 180 -10.62 26.93 -19.48
N ASN A 181 -9.53 26.20 -19.71
CA ASN A 181 -8.29 26.73 -20.31
C ASN A 181 -8.26 26.58 -21.84
N GLY A 182 -9.38 26.25 -22.46
CA GLY A 182 -9.55 26.27 -23.90
C GLY A 182 -9.27 24.96 -24.62
N SER A 183 -9.13 23.86 -23.90
CA SER A 183 -9.04 22.54 -24.54
C SER A 183 -10.42 22.13 -25.04
N GLU A 184 -10.49 21.67 -26.28
CA GLU A 184 -11.74 21.26 -26.93
C GLU A 184 -11.85 19.73 -27.04
N ARG A 185 -10.71 19.04 -27.10
CA ARG A 185 -10.63 17.60 -27.34
C ARG A 185 -9.75 16.91 -26.29
N VAL A 186 -10.29 16.71 -25.10
CA VAL A 186 -9.58 16.13 -23.97
C VAL A 186 -9.63 14.59 -24.05
N ALA A 187 -8.47 13.92 -23.92
CA ALA A 187 -8.39 12.46 -23.80
C ALA A 187 -8.20 12.04 -22.34
N PHE A 188 -8.54 10.79 -22.02
CA PHE A 188 -8.31 10.14 -20.73
C PHE A 188 -7.39 8.94 -20.87
N ILE A 189 -6.31 8.91 -20.07
CA ILE A 189 -5.45 7.74 -19.91
C ILE A 189 -5.64 7.17 -18.51
N GLY A 190 -6.13 5.93 -18.43
CA GLY A 190 -6.41 5.22 -17.20
C GLY A 190 -5.75 3.86 -17.09
N GLY A 191 -5.87 3.27 -15.90
CA GLY A 191 -5.48 1.90 -15.60
C GLY A 191 -6.50 0.86 -16.05
N ALA A 192 -6.32 -0.39 -15.60
CA ALA A 192 -7.20 -1.50 -15.94
C ALA A 192 -8.66 -1.24 -15.49
N ASN A 193 -9.61 -1.47 -16.39
CA ASN A 193 -11.03 -1.09 -16.21
C ASN A 193 -11.75 -1.81 -15.06
N HIS A 194 -11.21 -2.92 -14.54
CA HIS A 194 -11.83 -3.61 -13.40
C HIS A 194 -11.61 -2.87 -12.07
N LEU A 195 -10.56 -2.04 -11.97
CA LEU A 195 -10.22 -1.30 -10.76
C LEU A 195 -11.26 -0.22 -10.46
N ASP A 196 -11.76 -0.18 -9.23
CA ASP A 196 -12.77 0.79 -8.79
C ASP A 196 -12.27 2.25 -8.94
N ILE A 197 -11.02 2.51 -8.58
CA ILE A 197 -10.40 3.83 -8.73
C ILE A 197 -10.39 4.31 -10.20
N VAL A 198 -10.17 3.41 -11.17
CA VAL A 198 -10.20 3.73 -12.60
C VAL A 198 -11.62 4.07 -13.04
N LYS A 199 -12.60 3.25 -12.60
CA LYS A 199 -14.03 3.50 -12.91
C LYS A 199 -14.47 4.86 -12.40
N ARG A 200 -14.13 5.22 -11.15
CA ARG A 200 -14.49 6.50 -10.55
C ARG A 200 -13.86 7.68 -11.28
N ARG A 201 -12.55 7.66 -11.56
CA ARG A 201 -11.87 8.75 -12.28
C ARG A 201 -12.38 8.88 -13.71
N LYS A 202 -12.56 7.76 -14.41
CA LYS A 202 -13.19 7.78 -15.74
C LYS A 202 -14.60 8.34 -15.71
N HIS A 203 -15.39 8.00 -14.69
CA HIS A 203 -16.73 8.56 -14.52
C HIS A 203 -16.69 10.08 -14.40
N GLY A 204 -15.83 10.62 -13.53
CA GLY A 204 -15.69 12.08 -13.36
C GLY A 204 -15.26 12.79 -14.65
N TYR A 205 -14.31 12.22 -15.40
CA TYR A 205 -13.94 12.71 -16.72
C TYR A 205 -15.15 12.76 -17.68
N LEU A 206 -15.91 11.67 -17.75
CA LEU A 206 -17.08 11.59 -18.63
C LEU A 206 -18.21 12.56 -18.21
N GLU A 207 -18.41 12.78 -16.90
CA GLU A 207 -19.38 13.73 -16.39
C GLU A 207 -19.00 15.17 -16.78
N ALA A 208 -17.73 15.56 -16.66
CA ALA A 208 -17.28 16.89 -17.09
C ALA A 208 -17.56 17.14 -18.59
N LEU A 209 -17.29 16.14 -19.44
CA LEU A 209 -17.62 16.25 -20.87
C LEU A 209 -19.12 16.40 -21.11
N ARG A 210 -19.97 15.64 -20.40
CA ARG A 210 -21.45 15.73 -20.53
C ARG A 210 -21.98 17.09 -20.10
N GLU A 211 -21.51 17.61 -18.97
CA GLU A 211 -21.92 18.93 -18.47
C GLU A 211 -21.58 20.06 -19.45
N ASN A 212 -20.45 19.92 -20.15
CA ASN A 212 -20.03 20.86 -21.19
C ASN A 212 -20.57 20.52 -22.58
N ARG A 213 -21.44 19.50 -22.71
CA ARG A 213 -22.05 19.06 -23.99
C ARG A 213 -21.02 18.65 -25.04
N ILE A 214 -19.87 18.15 -24.60
CA ILE A 214 -18.81 17.64 -25.48
C ILE A 214 -19.10 16.18 -25.81
N PRO A 215 -19.06 15.76 -27.10
CA PRO A 215 -19.27 14.37 -27.48
C PRO A 215 -18.23 13.44 -26.86
N ILE A 216 -18.69 12.29 -26.35
CA ILE A 216 -17.80 11.27 -25.82
C ILE A 216 -17.30 10.41 -26.97
N GLU A 217 -16.00 10.49 -27.26
CA GLU A 217 -15.33 9.71 -28.26
C GLU A 217 -14.61 8.53 -27.61
N LYS A 218 -14.96 7.31 -27.99
CA LYS A 218 -14.39 6.09 -27.39
C LYS A 218 -12.87 5.98 -27.57
N GLU A 219 -12.38 6.49 -28.69
CA GLU A 219 -10.95 6.48 -29.04
C GLU A 219 -10.10 7.38 -28.15
N LEU A 220 -10.72 8.38 -27.50
CA LEU A 220 -10.04 9.27 -26.53
C LEU A 220 -9.96 8.69 -25.12
N VAL A 221 -10.52 7.49 -24.87
CA VAL A 221 -10.51 6.83 -23.57
C VAL A 221 -9.64 5.59 -23.64
N VAL A 222 -8.38 5.71 -23.25
CA VAL A 222 -7.42 4.61 -23.28
C VAL A 222 -7.17 4.10 -21.85
N CYS A 223 -7.50 2.84 -21.60
CA CYS A 223 -7.33 2.19 -20.30
C CYS A 223 -6.46 0.94 -20.46
N ARG A 224 -5.27 0.96 -19.83
CA ARG A 224 -4.25 -0.10 -19.92
C ARG A 224 -3.76 -0.44 -18.50
N LYS A 225 -2.56 -1.02 -18.35
CA LYS A 225 -1.93 -1.16 -17.01
C LYS A 225 -1.44 0.19 -16.51
N ILE A 226 -1.36 0.33 -15.17
CA ILE A 226 -0.76 1.50 -14.54
C ILE A 226 0.74 1.26 -14.48
N ASP A 227 1.42 1.55 -15.57
CA ASP A 227 2.87 1.59 -15.62
C ASP A 227 3.36 2.62 -16.65
N TYR A 228 4.65 2.92 -16.60
CA TYR A 228 5.25 3.99 -17.40
C TYR A 228 5.23 3.70 -18.90
N GLU A 229 5.59 2.48 -19.31
CA GLU A 229 5.65 2.08 -20.73
C GLU A 229 4.24 2.02 -21.35
N GLU A 230 3.27 1.50 -20.61
CA GLU A 230 1.87 1.48 -21.06
C GLU A 230 1.30 2.90 -21.19
N GLY A 231 1.74 3.83 -20.32
CA GLY A 231 1.39 5.25 -20.43
C GLY A 231 1.95 5.89 -21.71
N LYS A 232 3.19 5.56 -22.10
CA LYS A 232 3.79 6.01 -23.36
C LYS A 232 3.03 5.46 -24.56
N ILE A 233 2.78 4.14 -24.59
CA ILE A 233 2.04 3.48 -25.67
C ILE A 233 0.63 4.09 -25.80
N ALA A 234 -0.06 4.33 -24.70
CA ALA A 234 -1.39 4.96 -24.70
C ALA A 234 -1.33 6.36 -25.31
N THR A 235 -0.31 7.14 -24.96
CA THR A 235 -0.12 8.49 -25.49
C THR A 235 0.20 8.49 -26.97
N GLU A 236 1.10 7.64 -27.41
CA GLU A 236 1.45 7.48 -28.85
C GLU A 236 0.22 7.06 -29.67
N THR A 237 -0.62 6.18 -29.11
CA THR A 237 -1.90 5.79 -29.72
C THR A 237 -2.82 7.00 -29.93
N LEU A 238 -2.97 7.85 -28.90
CA LEU A 238 -3.80 9.05 -28.94
C LEU A 238 -3.26 10.09 -29.95
N LEU A 239 -1.94 10.29 -29.97
CA LEU A 239 -1.30 11.23 -30.88
C LEU A 239 -1.31 10.78 -32.34
N SER A 240 -1.49 9.48 -32.59
CA SER A 240 -1.59 8.91 -33.93
C SER A 240 -3.01 8.97 -34.54
N LEU A 241 -3.99 9.46 -33.80
CA LEU A 241 -5.35 9.63 -34.31
C LEU A 241 -5.39 10.66 -35.44
N PRO A 242 -6.29 10.54 -36.41
CA PRO A 242 -6.47 11.54 -37.48
C PRO A 242 -6.72 12.97 -36.94
N GLN A 243 -7.38 13.04 -35.79
CA GLN A 243 -7.56 14.25 -35.00
C GLN A 243 -7.08 13.94 -33.58
N PRO A 244 -5.81 14.25 -33.26
CA PRO A 244 -5.29 13.99 -31.93
C PRO A 244 -5.95 14.88 -30.87
N PRO A 245 -5.96 14.45 -29.59
CA PRO A 245 -6.41 15.33 -28.51
C PRO A 245 -5.48 16.51 -28.33
N ASP A 246 -6.03 17.63 -27.85
CA ASP A 246 -5.31 18.84 -27.49
C ASP A 246 -4.93 18.87 -25.99
N ALA A 247 -5.54 18.00 -25.18
CA ALA A 247 -5.18 17.78 -23.79
C ALA A 247 -5.37 16.30 -23.38
N ILE A 248 -4.65 15.88 -22.35
CA ILE A 248 -4.72 14.54 -21.79
C ILE A 248 -4.91 14.63 -20.27
N LEU A 249 -5.99 14.05 -19.77
CA LEU A 249 -6.14 13.74 -18.35
C LEU A 249 -5.54 12.36 -18.08
N ALA A 250 -4.39 12.30 -17.44
CA ALA A 250 -3.83 11.06 -16.93
C ALA A 250 -4.36 10.78 -15.52
N MET A 251 -4.74 9.52 -15.25
CA MET A 251 -5.35 9.19 -13.97
C MET A 251 -4.39 9.29 -12.77
N ASN A 252 -3.07 9.27 -12.97
CA ASN A 252 -2.05 9.43 -11.94
C ASN A 252 -0.74 9.98 -12.52
N ASP A 253 0.20 10.32 -11.64
CA ASP A 253 1.48 10.94 -12.00
C ASP A 253 2.33 10.05 -12.90
N THR A 254 2.36 8.73 -12.66
CA THR A 254 3.14 7.80 -13.49
C THR A 254 2.73 7.88 -14.95
N LEU A 255 1.43 7.85 -15.22
CA LEU A 255 0.89 7.97 -16.58
C LEU A 255 1.05 9.40 -17.13
N ALA A 256 0.97 10.42 -16.27
CA ALA A 256 1.19 11.80 -16.68
C ALA A 256 2.65 12.05 -17.13
N PHE A 257 3.63 11.59 -16.37
CA PHE A 257 5.05 11.70 -16.78
C PHE A 257 5.34 10.91 -18.03
N ALA A 258 4.78 9.71 -18.18
CA ALA A 258 4.89 8.92 -19.39
C ALA A 258 4.31 9.66 -20.62
N ALA A 259 3.15 10.29 -20.44
CA ALA A 259 2.52 11.10 -21.50
C ALA A 259 3.39 12.30 -21.88
N MET A 260 3.91 13.03 -20.92
CA MET A 260 4.79 14.19 -21.15
C MET A 260 6.06 13.80 -21.94
N GLU A 261 6.69 12.68 -21.59
CA GLU A 261 7.84 12.16 -22.31
C GLU A 261 7.48 11.80 -23.76
N ALA A 262 6.40 11.03 -23.96
CA ALA A 262 5.97 10.63 -25.31
C ALA A 262 5.66 11.83 -26.21
N VAL A 263 5.00 12.87 -25.68
CA VAL A 263 4.75 14.13 -26.41
C VAL A 263 6.06 14.82 -26.78
N SER A 264 7.00 14.91 -25.85
CA SER A 264 8.31 15.57 -26.10
C SER A 264 9.09 14.85 -27.21
N TYR A 265 9.10 13.52 -27.21
CA TYR A 265 9.77 12.73 -28.26
C TYR A 265 9.14 12.93 -29.65
N THR A 266 7.81 13.00 -29.75
CA THR A 266 7.13 13.23 -31.04
C THR A 266 7.41 14.60 -31.60
N HIS A 267 7.48 15.65 -30.77
CA HIS A 267 7.85 17.00 -31.19
C HIS A 267 9.31 17.09 -31.64
N LEU A 268 10.26 16.44 -30.97
CA LEU A 268 11.68 16.40 -31.37
C LEU A 268 11.83 15.71 -32.74
N ARG A 269 11.19 14.55 -32.97
CA ARG A 269 11.21 13.85 -34.28
C ARG A 269 10.59 14.69 -35.40
N ALA A 270 9.52 15.44 -35.13
CA ALA A 270 8.92 16.32 -36.12
C ALA A 270 9.86 17.46 -36.55
N HIS A 271 10.78 17.91 -35.69
CA HIS A 271 11.83 18.88 -36.03
C HIS A 271 12.99 18.26 -36.83
N GLU A 272 13.36 17.00 -36.57
CA GLU A 272 14.44 16.31 -37.30
C GLU A 272 14.05 15.92 -38.74
N THR A 273 12.77 15.63 -38.99
CA THR A 273 12.26 15.25 -40.33
C THR A 273 12.01 16.46 -41.26
N ARG A 274 12.14 17.68 -40.78
CA ARG A 274 11.96 18.91 -41.58
C ARG A 274 13.31 19.54 -42.05
N ARG A 275 14.43 18.81 -42.00
CA ARG A 275 15.71 19.22 -42.57
C ARG A 275 16.04 18.44 -43.86
#